data_2986ef0eb05801ff2859b80a8868de97
#
_entry.id   2986ef0eb05801ff2859b80a8868de97
#
_cell.length_a   1.000
_cell.length_b   1.000
_cell.length_c   1.000
_cell.angle_alpha   90.00
_cell.angle_beta   90.00
_cell.angle_gamma   90.00
#
_symmetry.space_group_name_H-M   'P 1'
#
loop_
_entity.id
_entity.type
_entity.pdbx_description
1 polymer ?
#
loop_
_entity_poly.entity_id
_entity_poly.type
_entity_poly.pdbx_seq_one_letter_code
_entity_poly.pdbx_strand_id
1 'polypeptide(L)'
;MRNTIKLKIQIAIAIIIAIVSGVQAWISVSQLKQETTSALNSEMANVSHATSRYISDWLLIRSDMMLANEVSILNSSNADREMLITKRAGKFLSVYAGFDDGSIAYGDKTEDWPANYDPRTRPWYKDAMATNGLIVTEPYQDFDGSIVVSFAKAFNGRKNGVLAADLTVTSIIEEVLNVHLDNDGFSF
;
A
#
# COMPACT_ATOMS: atom_id res chain seq x y z
N MET A 1 -19.35 -37.00 -70.56
CA MET A 1 -18.72 -35.64 -70.44
C MET A 1 -19.46 -34.65 -69.52
N ARG A 2 -20.80 -34.61 -69.52
CA ARG A 2 -21.60 -33.63 -68.71
C ARG A 2 -21.45 -33.85 -67.14
N ASN A 3 -21.24 -35.06 -66.67
CA ASN A 3 -21.07 -35.39 -65.25
C ASN A 3 -19.70 -35.00 -64.69
N THR A 4 -18.65 -35.01 -65.51
CA THR A 4 -17.29 -34.63 -65.15
C THR A 4 -17.14 -33.13 -64.94
N ILE A 5 -17.87 -32.31 -65.67
CA ILE A 5 -17.83 -30.84 -65.48
C ILE A 5 -18.59 -30.46 -64.24
N LYS A 6 -19.74 -31.05 -63.95
CA LYS A 6 -20.50 -30.82 -62.69
C LYS A 6 -19.67 -31.16 -61.48
N LEU A 7 -18.98 -32.31 -61.46
CA LEU A 7 -18.13 -32.74 -60.36
C LEU A 7 -16.95 -31.75 -60.12
N LYS A 8 -16.31 -31.30 -61.19
CA LYS A 8 -15.21 -30.31 -61.09
C LYS A 8 -15.69 -29.00 -60.47
N ILE A 9 -16.86 -28.51 -60.81
CA ILE A 9 -17.45 -27.28 -60.25
C ILE A 9 -17.79 -27.48 -58.76
N GLN A 10 -18.38 -28.62 -58.41
CA GLN A 10 -18.70 -28.93 -57.01
C GLN A 10 -17.46 -28.99 -56.13
N ILE A 11 -16.38 -29.62 -56.62
CA ILE A 11 -15.10 -29.66 -55.89
C ILE A 11 -14.48 -28.26 -55.73
N ALA A 12 -14.51 -27.45 -56.79
CA ALA A 12 -14.01 -26.07 -56.74
C ALA A 12 -14.77 -25.22 -55.70
N ILE A 13 -16.11 -25.32 -55.69
CA ILE A 13 -16.93 -24.60 -54.69
C ILE A 13 -16.63 -25.09 -53.28
N ALA A 14 -16.50 -26.40 -53.06
CA ALA A 14 -16.17 -26.97 -51.75
C ALA A 14 -14.79 -26.46 -51.22
N ILE A 15 -13.80 -26.37 -52.12
CA ILE A 15 -12.46 -25.85 -51.76
C ILE A 15 -12.56 -24.35 -51.41
N ILE A 16 -13.30 -23.56 -52.14
CA ILE A 16 -13.48 -22.12 -51.87
C ILE A 16 -14.16 -21.94 -50.52
N ILE A 17 -15.21 -22.70 -50.22
CA ILE A 17 -15.89 -22.65 -48.91
C ILE A 17 -14.93 -23.03 -47.77
N ALA A 18 -14.14 -24.08 -47.94
CA ALA A 18 -13.17 -24.51 -46.96
C ALA A 18 -12.10 -23.44 -46.68
N ILE A 19 -11.60 -22.78 -47.74
CA ILE A 19 -10.62 -21.70 -47.58
C ILE A 19 -11.24 -20.49 -46.86
N VAL A 20 -12.43 -20.07 -47.27
CA VAL A 20 -13.13 -18.92 -46.66
C VAL A 20 -13.43 -19.21 -45.20
N SER A 21 -13.92 -20.41 -44.85
CA SER A 21 -14.20 -20.82 -43.48
C SER A 21 -12.93 -20.86 -42.66
N GLY A 22 -11.81 -21.35 -43.21
CA GLY A 22 -10.51 -21.38 -42.53
C GLY A 22 -9.97 -19.97 -42.23
N VAL A 23 -10.09 -19.06 -43.20
CA VAL A 23 -9.68 -17.65 -42.98
C VAL A 23 -10.56 -16.97 -41.94
N GLN A 24 -11.88 -17.16 -41.97
CA GLN A 24 -12.78 -16.62 -40.95
C GLN A 24 -12.48 -17.16 -39.56
N ALA A 25 -12.24 -18.47 -39.42
CA ALA A 25 -11.86 -19.05 -38.15
C ALA A 25 -10.55 -18.47 -37.61
N TRP A 26 -9.54 -18.29 -38.47
CA TRP A 26 -8.27 -17.67 -38.10
C TRP A 26 -8.47 -16.23 -37.60
N ILE A 27 -9.23 -15.41 -38.32
CA ILE A 27 -9.51 -14.02 -37.96
C ILE A 27 -10.24 -13.98 -36.59
N SER A 28 -11.29 -14.80 -36.43
CA SER A 28 -12.06 -14.85 -35.16
C SER A 28 -11.22 -15.23 -33.97
N VAL A 29 -10.36 -16.25 -34.10
CA VAL A 29 -9.44 -16.67 -32.98
C VAL A 29 -8.43 -15.57 -32.68
N SER A 30 -7.88 -14.90 -33.69
CA SER A 30 -6.91 -13.81 -33.49
C SER A 30 -7.55 -12.60 -32.81
N GLN A 31 -8.75 -12.21 -33.21
CA GLN A 31 -9.48 -11.11 -32.56
C GLN A 31 -9.85 -11.45 -31.12
N LEU A 32 -10.39 -12.64 -30.85
CA LEU A 32 -10.74 -13.07 -29.51
C LEU A 32 -9.52 -13.05 -28.57
N LYS A 33 -8.38 -13.56 -29.06
CA LYS A 33 -7.13 -13.53 -28.28
C LYS A 33 -6.69 -12.11 -27.96
N GLN A 34 -6.76 -11.20 -28.94
CA GLN A 34 -6.36 -9.81 -28.74
C GLN A 34 -7.30 -9.07 -27.79
N GLU A 35 -8.61 -9.24 -27.94
CA GLU A 35 -9.62 -8.65 -27.06
C GLU A 35 -9.48 -9.15 -25.64
N THR A 36 -9.34 -10.47 -25.45
CA THR A 36 -9.16 -11.07 -24.11
C THR A 36 -7.88 -10.57 -23.44
N THR A 37 -6.77 -10.51 -24.18
CA THR A 37 -5.49 -10.01 -23.61
C THR A 37 -5.59 -8.52 -23.26
N SER A 38 -6.23 -7.72 -24.11
CA SER A 38 -6.42 -6.29 -23.85
C SER A 38 -7.34 -6.03 -22.66
N ALA A 39 -8.45 -6.77 -22.56
CA ALA A 39 -9.38 -6.69 -21.43
C ALA A 39 -8.69 -7.07 -20.11
N LEU A 40 -7.95 -8.17 -20.10
CA LEU A 40 -7.21 -8.63 -18.93
C LEU A 40 -6.15 -7.62 -18.47
N ASN A 41 -5.37 -7.07 -19.41
CA ASN A 41 -4.37 -6.05 -19.09
C ASN A 41 -5.02 -4.77 -18.52
N SER A 42 -6.15 -4.36 -19.07
CA SER A 42 -6.90 -3.20 -18.58
C SER A 42 -7.46 -3.44 -17.17
N GLU A 43 -8.00 -4.62 -16.92
CA GLU A 43 -8.52 -5.01 -15.61
C GLU A 43 -7.40 -5.07 -14.56
N MET A 44 -6.26 -5.71 -14.87
CA MET A 44 -5.10 -5.74 -13.99
C MET A 44 -4.57 -4.34 -13.68
N ALA A 45 -4.51 -3.44 -14.66
CA ALA A 45 -4.12 -2.06 -14.45
C ALA A 45 -5.09 -1.32 -13.52
N ASN A 46 -6.40 -1.50 -13.72
CA ASN A 46 -7.43 -0.88 -12.89
C ASN A 46 -7.36 -1.38 -11.43
N VAL A 47 -7.21 -2.68 -11.22
CA VAL A 47 -7.05 -3.27 -9.88
C VAL A 47 -5.78 -2.73 -9.22
N SER A 48 -4.66 -2.71 -9.92
CA SER A 48 -3.40 -2.16 -9.40
C SER A 48 -3.53 -0.70 -9.00
N HIS A 49 -4.17 0.14 -9.82
CA HIS A 49 -4.41 1.55 -9.51
C HIS A 49 -5.38 1.74 -8.33
N ALA A 50 -6.42 0.91 -8.23
CA ALA A 50 -7.37 0.97 -7.12
C ALA A 50 -6.69 0.59 -5.80
N THR A 51 -5.91 -0.50 -5.79
CA THR A 51 -5.14 -0.96 -4.63
C THR A 51 -4.10 0.08 -4.20
N SER A 52 -3.37 0.66 -5.14
CA SER A 52 -2.39 1.72 -4.84
C SER A 52 -3.03 2.94 -4.20
N ARG A 53 -4.18 3.39 -4.70
CA ARG A 53 -4.94 4.51 -4.10
C ARG A 53 -5.42 4.17 -2.70
N TYR A 54 -5.99 2.99 -2.51
CA TYR A 54 -6.45 2.54 -1.21
C TYR A 54 -5.32 2.57 -0.17
N ILE A 55 -4.15 2.02 -0.50
CA ILE A 55 -2.98 2.03 0.40
C ILE A 55 -2.54 3.46 0.70
N SER A 56 -2.50 4.32 -0.32
CA SER A 56 -2.14 5.72 -0.14
C SER A 56 -3.11 6.44 0.80
N ASP A 57 -4.41 6.27 0.63
CA ASP A 57 -5.44 6.87 1.47
C ASP A 57 -5.37 6.30 2.90
N TRP A 58 -5.13 5.01 3.03
CA TRP A 58 -4.96 4.33 4.31
C TRP A 58 -3.74 4.87 5.10
N LEU A 59 -2.62 5.12 4.42
CA LEU A 59 -1.44 5.74 5.02
C LEU A 59 -1.68 7.20 5.38
N LEU A 60 -2.37 7.97 4.53
CA LEU A 60 -2.71 9.36 4.80
C LEU A 60 -3.59 9.51 6.05
N ILE A 61 -4.62 8.71 6.19
CA ILE A 61 -5.49 8.73 7.37
C ILE A 61 -4.67 8.49 8.65
N ARG A 62 -3.74 7.55 8.62
CA ARG A 62 -2.88 7.26 9.78
C ARG A 62 -1.90 8.38 10.09
N SER A 63 -1.33 8.98 9.08
CA SER A 63 -0.47 10.15 9.27
C SER A 63 -1.24 11.32 9.90
N ASP A 64 -2.46 11.58 9.46
CA ASP A 64 -3.31 12.62 10.04
C ASP A 64 -3.69 12.32 11.49
N MET A 65 -3.97 11.04 11.82
CA MET A 65 -4.20 10.62 13.20
C MET A 65 -2.98 10.86 14.09
N MET A 66 -1.77 10.59 13.60
CA MET A 66 -0.54 10.90 14.33
C MET A 66 -0.38 12.40 14.51
N LEU A 67 -0.54 13.18 13.44
CA LEU A 67 -0.38 14.65 13.46
C LEU A 67 -1.35 15.35 14.40
N ALA A 68 -2.52 14.78 14.65
CA ALA A 68 -3.48 15.32 15.62
C ALA A 68 -2.90 15.44 17.05
N ASN A 69 -1.84 14.65 17.37
CA ASN A 69 -1.15 14.74 18.67
C ASN A 69 -0.16 15.90 18.76
N GLU A 70 0.24 16.53 17.65
CA GLU A 70 1.26 17.59 17.66
C GLU A 70 0.89 18.73 18.62
N VAL A 71 -0.36 19.20 18.55
CA VAL A 71 -0.85 20.28 19.42
C VAL A 71 -0.82 19.87 20.90
N SER A 72 -1.14 18.64 21.22
CA SER A 72 -1.17 18.10 22.56
C SER A 72 0.20 17.96 23.18
N ILE A 73 1.17 17.50 22.40
CA ILE A 73 2.57 17.37 22.84
C ILE A 73 3.15 18.75 23.15
N LEU A 74 2.79 19.76 22.38
CA LEU A 74 3.27 21.13 22.56
C LEU A 74 2.62 21.84 23.75
N ASN A 75 1.35 21.56 24.06
CA ASN A 75 0.53 22.40 24.93
C ASN A 75 -0.10 21.69 26.15
N SER A 76 -0.08 20.36 26.25
CA SER A 76 -0.93 19.62 27.18
C SER A 76 -0.16 18.79 28.22
N SER A 77 -0.70 18.71 29.44
CA SER A 77 -0.34 17.73 30.45
C SER A 77 -0.84 16.30 30.16
N ASN A 78 -1.64 16.12 29.07
CA ASN A 78 -2.30 14.87 28.74
C ASN A 78 -1.76 14.21 27.47
N ALA A 79 -0.59 14.61 26.99
CA ALA A 79 0.00 14.09 25.74
C ALA A 79 0.09 12.56 25.71
N ASP A 80 0.48 11.93 26.81
CA ASP A 80 0.57 10.47 26.91
C ASP A 80 -0.77 9.79 26.67
N ARG A 81 -1.86 10.33 27.24
CA ARG A 81 -3.20 9.78 27.04
C ARG A 81 -3.65 9.90 25.59
N GLU A 82 -3.40 11.01 24.96
CA GLU A 82 -3.78 11.25 23.56
C GLU A 82 -2.98 10.38 22.60
N MET A 83 -1.67 10.22 22.82
CA MET A 83 -0.84 9.27 22.10
C MET A 83 -1.36 7.83 22.25
N LEU A 84 -1.80 7.41 23.46
CA LEU A 84 -2.39 6.09 23.67
C LEU A 84 -3.71 5.92 22.90
N ILE A 85 -4.57 6.94 22.87
CA ILE A 85 -5.81 6.91 22.11
C ILE A 85 -5.49 6.76 20.61
N THR A 86 -4.55 7.54 20.10
CA THR A 86 -4.11 7.49 18.71
C THR A 86 -3.51 6.12 18.35
N LYS A 87 -2.66 5.55 19.23
CA LYS A 87 -2.12 4.20 19.07
C LYS A 87 -3.25 3.19 18.83
N ARG A 88 -4.27 3.21 19.69
CA ARG A 88 -5.39 2.26 19.62
C ARG A 88 -6.27 2.50 18.40
N ALA A 89 -6.65 3.75 18.13
CA ALA A 89 -7.52 4.11 17.03
C ALA A 89 -6.87 3.84 15.65
N GLY A 90 -5.58 4.17 15.53
CA GLY A 90 -4.82 3.99 14.29
C GLY A 90 -4.21 2.59 14.14
N LYS A 91 -4.37 1.71 15.14
CA LYS A 91 -3.72 0.38 15.21
C LYS A 91 -2.20 0.48 15.03
N PHE A 92 -1.59 1.51 15.60
CA PHE A 92 -0.15 1.65 15.60
C PHE A 92 0.51 0.69 16.60
N LEU A 93 1.73 0.26 16.30
CA LEU A 93 2.56 -0.47 17.24
C LEU A 93 2.89 0.42 18.45
N SER A 94 3.34 1.66 18.18
CA SER A 94 3.61 2.68 19.16
C SER A 94 3.32 4.09 18.62
N VAL A 95 3.03 5.05 19.53
CA VAL A 95 2.96 6.49 19.23
C VAL A 95 3.74 7.20 20.34
N TYR A 96 4.71 8.02 19.93
CA TYR A 96 5.69 8.59 20.84
C TYR A 96 6.29 9.89 20.31
N ALA A 97 6.99 10.62 21.18
CA ALA A 97 7.76 11.81 20.82
C ALA A 97 9.16 11.73 21.41
N GLY A 98 10.18 11.88 20.58
CA GLY A 98 11.57 12.04 21.01
C GLY A 98 11.97 13.50 21.01
N PHE A 99 12.75 13.91 22.01
CA PHE A 99 13.15 15.28 22.20
C PHE A 99 14.66 15.50 21.95
N ASP A 100 15.03 16.74 21.71
CA ASP A 100 16.43 17.17 21.46
C ASP A 100 17.36 16.94 22.65
N ASP A 101 16.81 16.86 23.85
CA ASP A 101 17.55 16.50 25.07
C ASP A 101 17.77 14.98 25.23
N GLY A 102 17.29 14.16 24.30
CA GLY A 102 17.39 12.71 24.32
C GLY A 102 16.28 12.03 25.10
N SER A 103 15.37 12.78 25.72
CA SER A 103 14.22 12.19 26.40
C SER A 103 13.15 11.71 25.40
N ILE A 104 12.30 10.78 25.87
CA ILE A 104 11.19 10.24 25.10
C ILE A 104 9.90 10.31 25.92
N ALA A 105 8.79 10.65 25.25
CA ALA A 105 7.45 10.51 25.78
C ALA A 105 6.68 9.53 24.90
N TYR A 106 5.93 8.62 25.51
CA TYR A 106 5.13 7.62 24.79
C TYR A 106 3.81 7.38 25.48
N GLY A 107 2.80 6.99 24.66
CA GLY A 107 1.44 6.90 25.14
C GLY A 107 1.16 5.64 25.97
N ASP A 108 1.71 4.53 25.60
CA ASP A 108 1.44 3.23 26.21
C ASP A 108 2.52 2.86 27.25
N LYS A 109 2.20 3.03 28.51
CA LYS A 109 3.13 2.75 29.63
C LYS A 109 3.38 1.26 29.87
N THR A 110 2.73 0.39 29.09
CA THR A 110 3.05 -1.07 29.11
C THR A 110 4.15 -1.44 28.15
N GLU A 111 4.60 -0.52 27.30
CA GLU A 111 5.75 -0.72 26.43
C GLU A 111 7.05 -0.71 27.23
N ASP A 112 7.93 -1.67 26.98
CA ASP A 112 9.21 -1.82 27.66
C ASP A 112 10.33 -1.13 26.86
N TRP A 113 10.44 0.18 27.04
CA TRP A 113 11.47 0.98 26.40
C TRP A 113 12.82 0.80 27.10
N PRO A 114 13.93 0.57 26.37
CA PRO A 114 15.26 0.45 26.96
C PRO A 114 15.64 1.70 27.74
N ALA A 115 16.20 1.52 28.95
CA ALA A 115 16.58 2.64 29.82
C ALA A 115 17.61 3.60 29.19
N ASN A 116 18.40 3.10 28.23
CA ASN A 116 19.41 3.86 27.50
C ASN A 116 18.96 4.22 26.07
N TYR A 117 17.66 4.21 25.80
CA TYR A 117 17.15 4.56 24.49
C TYR A 117 17.38 6.04 24.19
N ASP A 118 18.11 6.31 23.12
CA ASP A 118 18.29 7.69 22.61
C ASP A 118 17.58 7.85 21.26
N PRO A 119 16.46 8.60 21.20
CA PRO A 119 15.70 8.81 19.99
C PRO A 119 16.51 9.44 18.86
N ARG A 120 17.49 10.29 19.19
CA ARG A 120 18.30 11.04 18.22
C ARG A 120 19.20 10.14 17.37
N THR A 121 19.42 8.91 17.79
CA THR A 121 20.20 7.91 17.03
C THR A 121 19.38 7.16 15.99
N ARG A 122 18.05 7.24 16.09
CA ARG A 122 17.11 6.43 15.30
C ARG A 122 16.84 7.04 13.91
N PRO A 123 16.55 6.20 12.90
CA PRO A 123 16.25 6.68 11.54
C PRO A 123 15.13 7.72 11.51
N TRP A 124 13.97 7.40 12.11
CA TRP A 124 12.81 8.27 12.12
C TRP A 124 13.10 9.68 12.66
N TYR A 125 13.95 9.79 13.69
CA TYR A 125 14.31 11.08 14.25
C TYR A 125 15.23 11.88 13.32
N LYS A 126 16.28 11.24 12.80
CA LYS A 126 17.24 11.88 11.89
C LYS A 126 16.59 12.37 10.62
N ASP A 127 15.76 11.53 10.01
CA ASP A 127 15.11 11.81 8.73
C ASP A 127 14.07 12.93 8.89
N ALA A 128 13.29 12.92 9.98
CA ALA A 128 12.34 13.99 10.28
C ALA A 128 13.03 15.33 10.58
N MET A 129 14.15 15.32 11.31
CA MET A 129 14.91 16.54 11.60
C MET A 129 15.59 17.12 10.36
N ALA A 130 15.92 16.27 9.38
CA ALA A 130 16.50 16.72 8.10
C ALA A 130 15.45 17.24 7.11
N THR A 131 14.16 17.00 7.37
CA THR A 131 13.07 17.28 6.44
C THR A 131 12.11 18.32 7.05
N ASN A 132 11.62 19.26 6.23
CA ASN A 132 10.58 20.19 6.66
C ASN A 132 9.20 19.61 6.32
N GLY A 133 8.68 18.71 7.17
CA GLY A 133 7.37 18.10 6.95
C GLY A 133 7.25 16.71 7.55
N LEU A 134 6.14 16.05 7.21
CA LEU A 134 5.91 14.66 7.52
C LEU A 134 6.79 13.78 6.62
N ILE A 135 7.40 12.77 7.22
CA ILE A 135 8.12 11.72 6.50
C ILE A 135 7.53 10.35 6.82
N VAL A 136 7.79 9.41 5.92
CA VAL A 136 7.60 7.97 6.14
C VAL A 136 8.96 7.33 5.90
N THR A 137 9.47 6.59 6.88
CA THR A 137 10.79 5.96 6.79
C THR A 137 10.77 4.76 5.84
N GLU A 138 11.93 4.38 5.34
CA GLU A 138 12.13 3.01 4.86
C GLU A 138 11.92 2.02 6.02
N PRO A 139 11.57 0.74 5.72
CA PRO A 139 11.47 -0.27 6.76
C PRO A 139 12.80 -0.46 7.50
N TYR A 140 12.77 -0.47 8.83
CA TYR A 140 13.95 -0.71 9.67
C TYR A 140 13.60 -1.59 10.87
N GLN A 141 14.62 -2.16 11.49
CA GLN A 141 14.44 -2.95 12.71
C GLN A 141 14.38 -2.04 13.95
N ASP A 142 13.28 -2.14 14.69
CA ASP A 142 13.15 -1.43 15.97
C ASP A 142 13.88 -2.16 17.10
N PHE A 143 13.89 -1.54 18.31
CA PHE A 143 14.61 -2.04 19.47
C PHE A 143 14.08 -3.38 20.00
N ASP A 144 12.81 -3.68 19.77
CA ASP A 144 12.16 -4.95 20.14
C ASP A 144 12.36 -6.07 19.10
N GLY A 145 13.00 -5.75 17.95
CA GLY A 145 13.25 -6.67 16.85
C GLY A 145 12.19 -6.64 15.75
N SER A 146 11.09 -5.91 15.95
CA SER A 146 10.04 -5.74 14.93
C SER A 146 10.57 -4.97 13.72
N ILE A 147 10.10 -5.33 12.53
CA ILE A 147 10.34 -4.52 11.33
C ILE A 147 9.20 -3.52 11.18
N VAL A 148 9.55 -2.25 11.26
CA VAL A 148 8.59 -1.14 11.29
C VAL A 148 8.84 -0.13 10.19
N VAL A 149 7.79 0.61 9.86
CA VAL A 149 7.81 1.86 9.11
C VAL A 149 7.27 2.93 10.04
N SER A 150 7.98 4.05 10.18
CA SER A 150 7.57 5.14 11.04
C SER A 150 7.07 6.32 10.23
N PHE A 151 5.90 6.84 10.61
CA PHE A 151 5.52 8.21 10.29
C PHE A 151 6.22 9.12 11.29
N ALA A 152 6.86 10.18 10.83
CA ALA A 152 7.55 11.09 11.73
C ALA A 152 7.51 12.54 11.23
N LYS A 153 7.40 13.47 12.17
CA LYS A 153 7.42 14.91 11.89
C LYS A 153 8.13 15.66 13.00
N ALA A 154 9.08 16.50 12.62
CA ALA A 154 9.72 17.42 13.53
C ALA A 154 8.73 18.52 13.97
N PHE A 155 8.82 18.91 15.25
CA PHE A 155 8.07 20.03 15.82
C PHE A 155 8.98 20.94 16.65
N ASN A 156 8.59 22.21 16.73
CA ASN A 156 9.27 23.21 17.55
C ASN A 156 8.30 23.76 18.61
N GLY A 157 8.75 23.77 19.86
CA GLY A 157 7.91 24.23 20.96
C GLY A 157 8.72 24.57 22.20
N ARG A 158 8.19 24.32 23.38
CA ARG A 158 8.95 24.45 24.65
C ARG A 158 10.16 23.53 24.70
N LYS A 159 10.03 22.37 24.08
CA LYS A 159 11.11 21.45 23.69
C LYS A 159 10.93 21.19 22.20
N ASN A 160 12.04 21.12 21.49
CA ASN A 160 12.04 20.66 20.11
C ASN A 160 12.13 19.13 20.08
N GLY A 161 11.58 18.54 19.04
CA GLY A 161 11.60 17.11 18.93
C GLY A 161 10.94 16.59 17.67
N VAL A 162 10.67 15.30 17.68
CA VAL A 162 10.01 14.59 16.59
C VAL A 162 8.87 13.76 17.17
N LEU A 163 7.67 13.96 16.68
CA LEU A 163 6.52 13.09 16.90
C LEU A 163 6.59 11.94 15.92
N ALA A 164 6.38 10.71 16.38
CA ALA A 164 6.39 9.55 15.52
C ALA A 164 5.32 8.50 15.90
N ALA A 165 5.00 7.67 14.92
CA ALA A 165 4.10 6.53 15.08
C ALA A 165 4.57 5.38 14.18
N ASP A 166 4.63 4.18 14.73
CA ASP A 166 5.13 3.00 14.06
C ASP A 166 4.00 2.08 13.60
N LEU A 167 4.12 1.59 12.38
CA LEU A 167 3.36 0.45 11.86
C LEU A 167 4.32 -0.71 11.59
N THR A 168 3.92 -1.92 11.97
CA THR A 168 4.69 -3.09 11.55
C THR A 168 4.49 -3.37 10.07
N VAL A 169 5.54 -3.83 9.40
CA VAL A 169 5.42 -4.27 8.00
C VAL A 169 4.36 -5.37 7.86
N THR A 170 4.23 -6.24 8.85
CA THR A 170 3.20 -7.28 8.90
C THR A 170 1.79 -6.68 8.85
N SER A 171 1.50 -5.64 9.65
CA SER A 171 0.16 -5.00 9.64
C SER A 171 -0.16 -4.31 8.32
N ILE A 172 0.85 -3.77 7.64
CA ILE A 172 0.69 -3.19 6.29
C ILE A 172 0.36 -4.29 5.28
N ILE A 173 1.08 -5.42 5.32
CA ILE A 173 0.83 -6.57 4.44
C ILE A 173 -0.57 -7.14 4.66
N GLU A 174 -0.99 -7.32 5.91
CA GLU A 174 -2.34 -7.81 6.23
C GLU A 174 -3.43 -6.89 5.68
N GLU A 175 -3.26 -5.58 5.77
CA GLU A 175 -4.21 -4.62 5.20
C GLU A 175 -4.28 -4.74 3.68
N VAL A 176 -3.14 -4.87 3.00
CA VAL A 176 -3.07 -5.06 1.54
C VAL A 176 -3.75 -6.36 1.11
N LEU A 177 -3.53 -7.45 1.87
CA LEU A 177 -4.15 -8.74 1.58
C LEU A 177 -5.67 -8.71 1.78
N ASN A 178 -6.15 -8.03 2.82
CA ASN A 178 -7.60 -7.90 3.10
C ASN A 178 -8.33 -7.17 1.96
N VAL A 179 -7.72 -6.15 1.36
CA VAL A 179 -8.29 -5.46 0.18
C VAL A 179 -8.52 -6.41 -0.99
N HIS A 180 -7.61 -7.37 -1.19
CA HIS A 180 -7.74 -8.34 -2.28
C HIS A 180 -8.83 -9.38 -2.04
N LEU A 181 -9.12 -9.71 -0.78
CA LEU A 181 -10.14 -10.70 -0.41
C LEU A 181 -11.56 -10.13 -0.40
N ASP A 182 -11.73 -8.86 -0.07
CA ASP A 182 -13.04 -8.19 -0.08
C ASP A 182 -13.56 -7.87 -1.50
N ASN A 183 -12.67 -7.80 -2.48
CA ASN A 183 -13.04 -7.65 -3.89
C ASN A 183 -13.19 -9.03 -4.54
N ASP A 184 -14.13 -9.85 -4.12
CA ASP A 184 -14.50 -11.18 -4.67
C ASP A 184 -14.62 -11.21 -6.21
N GLY A 185 -13.55 -10.87 -6.90
CA GLY A 185 -13.45 -10.84 -8.35
C GLY A 185 -12.74 -12.03 -8.98
N PHE A 186 -12.19 -12.96 -8.20
CA PHE A 186 -11.47 -14.12 -8.72
C PHE A 186 -11.92 -15.43 -8.06
N SER A 187 -13.14 -15.87 -8.37
CA SER A 187 -13.46 -17.29 -8.34
C SER A 187 -13.06 -17.87 -9.71
N PHE A 188 -11.96 -18.57 -9.76
CA PHE A 188 -11.68 -19.50 -10.84
C PHE A 188 -12.33 -20.85 -10.56
#